data_314cc9690d58788f773039292846147b
#
_entry.id   314cc9690d58788f773039292846147b
#
_cell.length_a   1.000
_cell.length_b   1.000
_cell.length_c   1.000
_cell.angle_alpha   90.00
_cell.angle_beta   90.00
_cell.angle_gamma   90.00
#
_symmetry.space_group_name_H-M   'P 1'
#
loop_
_entity.id
_entity.type
_entity.pdbx_description
1 polymer ?
#
loop_
_entity_poly.entity_id
_entity_poly.type
_entity_poly.pdbx_seq_one_letter_code
_entity_poly.pdbx_strand_id
1 'polypeptide(L)'
;MKKLTTAALCALLCLSLAGCETLPYPRELEDTMLVRVLGVDWTAEEVVLTAASIPQEGEEAEELLCVRASGAEESHRKLKEAGEEYVALTHVTQIIVGEGSDLRAVLEGALEGREVGQTATVWLCREGTAQELMKTVGGGARRLTSIELNTDGLNAMTVLDALAELERTHQVALPALAVEEGRLECVGTKLWKEEGA
;
A
#
# COMPACT_ATOMS: atom_id res chain seq x y z
N MET A 1 25.81 -45.07 -31.77
CA MET A 1 25.38 -43.70 -31.84
C MET A 1 24.02 -43.48 -31.13
N LYS A 2 22.95 -44.24 -31.40
CA LYS A 2 21.61 -44.03 -30.77
C LYS A 2 21.62 -44.11 -29.24
N LYS A 3 22.43 -44.98 -28.62
CA LYS A 3 22.50 -45.11 -27.15
C LYS A 3 23.17 -43.90 -26.48
N LEU A 4 24.13 -43.24 -27.15
CA LEU A 4 24.83 -42.07 -26.64
C LEU A 4 23.91 -40.83 -26.67
N THR A 5 23.08 -40.68 -27.72
CA THR A 5 22.10 -39.59 -27.84
C THR A 5 20.98 -39.72 -26.80
N THR A 6 20.54 -40.94 -26.51
CA THR A 6 19.50 -41.16 -25.48
C THR A 6 20.05 -40.83 -24.07
N ALA A 7 21.30 -41.25 -23.76
CA ALA A 7 21.91 -40.91 -22.47
C ALA A 7 22.13 -39.41 -22.30
N ALA A 8 22.55 -38.69 -23.35
CA ALA A 8 22.71 -37.22 -23.31
C ALA A 8 21.36 -36.51 -23.12
N LEU A 9 20.29 -37.01 -23.77
CA LEU A 9 18.96 -36.45 -23.61
C LEU A 9 18.41 -36.67 -22.20
N CYS A 10 18.61 -37.84 -21.60
CA CYS A 10 18.23 -38.10 -20.22
C CYS A 10 19.00 -37.23 -19.23
N ALA A 11 20.31 -37.04 -19.43
CA ALA A 11 21.10 -36.18 -18.58
C ALA A 11 20.66 -34.73 -18.67
N LEU A 12 20.28 -34.21 -19.86
CA LEU A 12 19.77 -32.89 -20.04
C LEU A 12 18.40 -32.68 -19.35
N LEU A 13 17.54 -33.69 -19.43
CA LEU A 13 16.26 -33.70 -18.72
C LEU A 13 16.42 -33.73 -17.20
N CYS A 14 17.36 -34.49 -16.68
CA CYS A 14 17.66 -34.53 -15.24
C CYS A 14 18.23 -33.17 -14.75
N LEU A 15 19.08 -32.53 -15.55
CA LEU A 15 19.62 -31.20 -15.23
C LEU A 15 18.51 -30.08 -15.25
N SER A 16 17.52 -30.19 -16.14
CA SER A 16 16.41 -29.26 -16.17
C SER A 16 15.43 -29.43 -15.00
N LEU A 17 15.33 -30.64 -14.44
CA LEU A 17 14.51 -30.94 -13.26
C LEU A 17 15.20 -30.55 -11.93
N ALA A 18 16.52 -30.48 -11.89
CA ALA A 18 17.27 -30.04 -10.72
C ALA A 18 17.28 -28.51 -10.52
N GLY A 19 16.80 -27.77 -11.49
CA GLY A 19 16.74 -26.29 -11.43
C GLY A 19 15.66 -25.70 -10.51
N CYS A 20 14.81 -26.51 -9.90
CA CYS A 20 13.73 -26.00 -9.04
C CYS A 20 14.15 -25.72 -7.59
N GLU A 21 15.38 -26.09 -7.16
CA GLU A 21 15.84 -25.84 -5.79
C GLU A 21 16.54 -24.47 -5.58
N THR A 22 16.71 -23.68 -6.62
CA THR A 22 17.35 -22.35 -6.52
C THR A 22 16.37 -21.19 -6.44
N LEU A 23 15.06 -21.47 -6.30
CA LEU A 23 14.14 -20.41 -5.90
C LEU A 23 14.48 -20.01 -4.45
N PRO A 24 14.64 -18.71 -4.17
CA PRO A 24 14.78 -18.23 -2.81
C PRO A 24 13.63 -18.86 -2.01
N TYR A 25 13.97 -19.42 -0.85
CA TYR A 25 13.04 -20.15 0.04
C TYR A 25 11.64 -19.56 -0.10
N PRO A 26 10.60 -20.36 -0.46
CA PRO A 26 9.25 -19.87 -0.44
C PRO A 26 9.02 -19.40 0.99
N ARG A 27 8.92 -18.07 1.18
CA ARG A 27 8.54 -17.52 2.47
C ARG A 27 7.12 -18.02 2.71
N GLU A 28 6.92 -18.65 3.84
CA GLU A 28 5.59 -19.08 4.22
C GLU A 28 4.72 -17.83 4.36
N LEU A 29 3.48 -17.91 3.89
CA LEU A 29 2.52 -16.78 4.02
C LEU A 29 2.33 -16.39 5.49
N GLU A 30 2.56 -17.35 6.39
CA GLU A 30 2.52 -17.17 7.84
C GLU A 30 3.63 -16.25 8.36
N ASP A 31 4.76 -16.14 7.64
CA ASP A 31 5.88 -15.23 7.95
C ASP A 31 5.82 -13.91 7.16
N THR A 32 4.63 -13.55 6.63
CA THR A 32 4.49 -12.40 5.76
C THR A 32 3.33 -11.51 6.20
N MET A 33 3.64 -10.30 6.65
CA MET A 33 2.65 -9.25 6.87
C MET A 33 2.14 -8.71 5.55
N LEU A 34 0.90 -9.03 5.18
CA LEU A 34 0.25 -8.55 3.96
C LEU A 34 -0.39 -7.18 4.22
N VAL A 35 0.29 -6.11 3.82
CA VAL A 35 -0.23 -4.75 3.97
C VAL A 35 -1.35 -4.48 2.97
N ARG A 36 -2.50 -4.04 3.44
CA ARG A 36 -3.67 -3.67 2.62
C ARG A 36 -3.92 -2.18 2.60
N VAL A 37 -3.67 -1.51 3.71
CA VAL A 37 -3.84 -0.07 3.85
C VAL A 37 -2.50 0.55 4.19
N LEU A 38 -2.16 1.60 3.47
CA LEU A 38 -0.98 2.42 3.73
C LEU A 38 -1.42 3.85 4.06
N GLY A 39 -1.21 4.29 5.28
CA GLY A 39 -1.33 5.68 5.69
C GLY A 39 -0.04 6.43 5.40
N VAL A 40 -0.15 7.61 4.81
CA VAL A 40 0.99 8.44 4.44
C VAL A 40 0.77 9.86 4.93
N ASP A 41 1.67 10.32 5.79
CA ASP A 41 1.76 11.72 6.21
C ASP A 41 3.10 12.25 5.68
N TRP A 42 3.05 13.12 4.68
CA TRP A 42 4.24 13.63 3.99
C TRP A 42 4.34 15.14 4.13
N THR A 43 5.33 15.59 4.87
CA THR A 43 5.66 17.00 5.05
C THR A 43 7.02 17.33 4.43
N ALA A 44 7.40 18.60 4.43
CA ALA A 44 8.73 19.03 3.99
C ALA A 44 9.87 18.47 4.85
N GLU A 45 9.58 18.05 6.07
CA GLU A 45 10.59 17.62 7.05
C GLU A 45 10.69 16.09 7.14
N GLU A 46 9.57 15.39 7.07
CA GLU A 46 9.51 13.94 7.27
C GLU A 46 8.37 13.27 6.50
N VAL A 47 8.55 11.97 6.28
CA VAL A 47 7.51 11.05 5.80
C VAL A 47 7.20 10.06 6.92
N VAL A 48 5.92 9.97 7.29
CA VAL A 48 5.43 8.93 8.22
C VAL A 48 4.60 7.94 7.43
N LEU A 49 5.01 6.68 7.41
CA LEU A 49 4.22 5.58 6.87
C LEU A 49 3.59 4.78 8.02
N THR A 50 2.30 4.50 7.87
CA THR A 50 1.56 3.61 8.76
C THR A 50 0.94 2.51 7.92
N ALA A 51 1.42 1.28 8.10
CA ALA A 51 0.92 0.12 7.38
C ALA A 51 -0.07 -0.66 8.25
N ALA A 52 -1.18 -1.10 7.67
CA ALA A 52 -2.13 -2.01 8.30
C ALA A 52 -2.22 -3.31 7.52
N SER A 53 -2.07 -4.44 8.22
CA SER A 53 -2.25 -5.78 7.67
C SER A 53 -3.73 -6.17 7.61
N ILE A 54 -4.00 -7.26 6.89
CA ILE A 54 -5.25 -8.00 7.09
C ILE A 54 -5.02 -8.92 8.29
N PRO A 55 -5.96 -8.99 9.27
CA PRO A 55 -5.87 -9.97 10.33
C PRO A 55 -5.80 -11.39 9.76
N GLN A 56 -4.86 -12.18 10.23
CA GLN A 56 -4.77 -13.59 9.88
C GLN A 56 -5.92 -14.38 10.53
N GLU A 57 -6.10 -15.63 10.11
CA GLU A 57 -7.17 -16.48 10.63
C GLU A 57 -6.94 -16.74 12.13
N GLY A 58 -7.85 -16.23 12.97
CA GLY A 58 -7.75 -16.29 14.43
C GLY A 58 -7.32 -14.99 15.11
N GLU A 59 -6.92 -13.97 14.37
CA GLU A 59 -6.61 -12.64 14.91
C GLU A 59 -7.84 -11.73 14.91
N GLU A 60 -8.05 -11.01 16.02
CA GLU A 60 -9.17 -10.07 16.15
C GLU A 60 -8.84 -8.67 15.63
N ALA A 61 -7.57 -8.27 15.62
CA ALA A 61 -7.10 -6.94 15.28
C ALA A 61 -6.15 -6.93 14.08
N GLU A 62 -6.19 -5.85 13.31
CA GLU A 62 -5.19 -5.55 12.26
C GLU A 62 -3.88 -5.13 12.94
N GLU A 63 -2.76 -5.67 12.46
CA GLU A 63 -1.43 -5.23 12.91
C GLU A 63 -1.09 -3.88 12.28
N LEU A 64 -0.54 -2.97 13.10
CA LEU A 64 -0.12 -1.65 12.67
C LEU A 64 1.38 -1.49 12.84
N LEU A 65 2.07 -1.24 11.74
CA LEU A 65 3.47 -0.81 11.72
C LEU A 65 3.56 0.67 11.36
N CYS A 66 4.41 1.41 12.09
CA CYS A 66 4.60 2.83 11.82
C CYS A 66 6.09 3.16 11.78
N VAL A 67 6.52 3.87 10.73
CA VAL A 67 7.91 4.32 10.57
C VAL A 67 7.96 5.79 10.18
N ARG A 68 9.11 6.42 10.49
CA ARG A 68 9.43 7.81 10.14
C ARG A 68 10.73 7.85 9.34
N ALA A 69 10.75 8.66 8.28
CA ALA A 69 11.88 8.76 7.37
C ALA A 69 11.98 10.15 6.74
N SER A 70 13.08 10.44 6.08
CA SER A 70 13.31 11.69 5.35
C SER A 70 12.77 11.69 3.92
N GLY A 71 12.29 10.55 3.41
CA GLY A 71 11.78 10.42 2.05
C GLY A 71 11.22 9.02 1.76
N ALA A 72 10.67 8.83 0.54
CA ALA A 72 9.96 7.61 0.14
C ALA A 72 10.83 6.35 0.23
N GLU A 73 12.01 6.36 -0.38
CA GLU A 73 12.88 5.18 -0.43
C GLU A 73 13.29 4.72 0.98
N GLU A 74 13.68 5.68 1.83
CA GLU A 74 14.03 5.38 3.22
C GLU A 74 12.83 4.85 4.01
N SER A 75 11.65 5.43 3.80
CA SER A 75 10.43 5.02 4.51
C SER A 75 10.02 3.60 4.15
N HIS A 76 10.07 3.23 2.87
CA HIS A 76 9.80 1.88 2.41
C HIS A 76 10.81 0.87 2.97
N ARG A 77 12.10 1.22 2.95
CA ARG A 77 13.14 0.38 3.55
C ARG A 77 12.92 0.18 5.04
N LYS A 78 12.70 1.26 5.79
CA LYS A 78 12.43 1.19 7.24
C LYS A 78 11.17 0.39 7.57
N LEU A 79 10.12 0.51 6.75
CA LEU A 79 8.89 -0.25 6.96
C LEU A 79 9.13 -1.76 6.83
N LYS A 80 9.94 -2.18 5.86
CA LYS A 80 10.34 -3.59 5.69
C LYS A 80 11.23 -4.11 6.80
N GLU A 81 12.01 -3.23 7.43
CA GLU A 81 12.91 -3.56 8.54
C GLU A 81 12.20 -3.51 9.91
N ALA A 82 11.04 -2.86 10.01
CA ALA A 82 10.34 -2.64 11.27
C ALA A 82 9.49 -3.83 11.72
N GLY A 83 9.04 -4.68 10.79
CA GLY A 83 8.28 -5.89 11.11
C GLY A 83 9.20 -7.03 11.58
N GLU A 84 8.70 -7.88 12.46
CA GLU A 84 9.34 -9.17 12.76
C GLU A 84 9.24 -10.12 11.55
N GLU A 85 8.19 -9.93 10.75
CA GLU A 85 7.89 -10.65 9.52
C GLU A 85 8.28 -9.84 8.27
N TYR A 86 8.23 -10.50 7.12
CA TYR A 86 8.42 -9.80 5.86
C TYR A 86 7.21 -8.94 5.52
N VAL A 87 7.42 -7.64 5.37
CA VAL A 87 6.36 -6.69 5.01
C VAL A 87 6.18 -6.64 3.50
N ALA A 88 5.03 -7.12 3.00
CA ALA A 88 4.68 -7.13 1.59
C ALA A 88 3.75 -5.96 1.24
N LEU A 89 4.27 -4.98 0.50
CA LEU A 89 3.50 -3.80 0.04
C LEU A 89 2.77 -4.02 -1.29
N THR A 90 3.05 -5.13 -1.98
CA THR A 90 2.41 -5.48 -3.26
C THR A 90 0.91 -5.72 -3.17
N HIS A 91 0.40 -5.87 -1.95
CA HIS A 91 -1.02 -6.09 -1.66
C HIS A 91 -1.75 -4.83 -1.20
N VAL A 92 -1.08 -3.67 -1.17
CA VAL A 92 -1.73 -2.39 -0.84
C VAL A 92 -2.79 -2.07 -1.88
N THR A 93 -4.02 -1.95 -1.43
CA THR A 93 -5.18 -1.57 -2.27
C THR A 93 -5.77 -0.23 -1.88
N GLN A 94 -5.38 0.31 -0.72
CA GLN A 94 -5.91 1.54 -0.16
C GLN A 94 -4.76 2.41 0.35
N ILE A 95 -4.73 3.69 -0.03
CA ILE A 95 -3.80 4.69 0.48
C ILE A 95 -4.59 5.78 1.17
N ILE A 96 -4.28 6.07 2.43
CA ILE A 96 -4.86 7.19 3.18
C ILE A 96 -3.79 8.28 3.29
N VAL A 97 -4.11 9.47 2.84
CA VAL A 97 -3.21 10.64 2.88
C VAL A 97 -3.67 11.59 3.97
N GLY A 98 -2.77 11.93 4.89
CA GLY A 98 -3.04 12.87 5.97
C GLY A 98 -3.31 14.28 5.48
N GLU A 99 -4.05 15.07 6.27
CA GLU A 99 -4.24 16.48 6.01
C GLU A 99 -2.90 17.24 6.05
N GLY A 100 -2.69 18.15 5.12
CA GLY A 100 -1.43 18.90 5.03
C GLY A 100 -0.27 18.14 4.40
N SER A 101 -0.48 16.89 3.97
CA SER A 101 0.51 16.15 3.21
C SER A 101 0.65 16.70 1.78
N ASP A 102 1.88 16.65 1.25
CA ASP A 102 2.11 16.85 -0.18
C ASP A 102 1.59 15.64 -0.97
N LEU A 103 0.36 15.75 -1.46
CA LEU A 103 -0.29 14.68 -2.19
C LEU A 103 0.48 14.27 -3.44
N ARG A 104 1.08 15.22 -4.17
CA ARG A 104 1.89 14.92 -5.36
C ARG A 104 3.06 14.01 -4.97
N ALA A 105 3.83 14.41 -3.95
CA ALA A 105 4.95 13.62 -3.47
C ALA A 105 4.53 12.22 -2.99
N VAL A 106 3.35 12.10 -2.35
CA VAL A 106 2.78 10.80 -1.95
C VAL A 106 2.51 9.92 -3.16
N LEU A 107 1.84 10.45 -4.20
CA LEU A 107 1.47 9.67 -5.39
C LEU A 107 2.71 9.27 -6.20
N GLU A 108 3.65 10.18 -6.40
CA GLU A 108 4.92 9.90 -7.09
C GLU A 108 5.75 8.86 -6.32
N GLY A 109 5.88 9.02 -5.00
CA GLY A 109 6.59 8.07 -4.14
C GLY A 109 5.97 6.67 -4.12
N ALA A 110 4.64 6.57 -4.21
CA ALA A 110 3.95 5.29 -4.35
C ALA A 110 4.31 4.59 -5.67
N LEU A 111 4.45 5.35 -6.76
CA LEU A 111 4.84 4.80 -8.07
C LEU A 111 6.31 4.43 -8.16
N GLU A 112 7.21 5.24 -7.57
CA GLU A 112 8.66 5.00 -7.58
C GLU A 112 9.02 3.67 -6.90
N GLY A 113 8.36 3.34 -5.79
CA GLY A 113 8.61 2.13 -5.02
C GLY A 113 8.28 0.82 -5.74
N ARG A 114 7.55 0.86 -6.86
CA ARG A 114 7.11 -0.29 -7.70
C ARG A 114 6.39 -1.41 -6.93
N GLU A 115 6.24 -1.28 -5.64
CA GLU A 115 5.63 -2.28 -4.77
C GLU A 115 4.19 -1.94 -4.40
N VAL A 116 3.88 -0.64 -4.31
CA VAL A 116 2.50 -0.18 -4.11
C VAL A 116 1.78 -0.18 -5.45
N GLY A 117 0.61 -0.80 -5.49
CA GLY A 117 -0.17 -0.94 -6.73
C GLY A 117 -0.61 0.42 -7.28
N GLN A 118 -0.39 0.66 -8.58
CA GLN A 118 -0.90 1.84 -9.30
C GLN A 118 -2.42 1.96 -9.24
N THR A 119 -3.09 0.85 -8.96
CA THR A 119 -4.55 0.71 -8.83
C THR A 119 -5.05 0.87 -7.41
N ALA A 120 -4.19 1.18 -6.44
CA ALA A 120 -4.61 1.46 -5.08
C ALA A 120 -5.51 2.70 -5.03
N THR A 121 -6.63 2.61 -4.33
CA THR A 121 -7.57 3.73 -4.15
C THR A 121 -7.00 4.74 -3.16
N VAL A 122 -7.11 6.03 -3.50
CA VAL A 122 -6.58 7.14 -2.70
C VAL A 122 -7.69 7.83 -1.92
N TRP A 123 -7.45 8.03 -0.63
CA TRP A 123 -8.33 8.68 0.32
C TRP A 123 -7.62 9.85 0.99
N LEU A 124 -8.34 10.91 1.31
CA LEU A 124 -7.80 12.01 2.11
C LEU A 124 -8.36 11.96 3.53
N CYS A 125 -7.55 12.25 4.53
CA CYS A 125 -8.08 12.59 5.84
C CYS A 125 -8.82 13.92 5.75
N ARG A 126 -10.02 13.98 6.32
CA ARG A 126 -10.76 15.23 6.44
C ARG A 126 -9.99 16.22 7.31
N GLU A 127 -9.48 15.70 8.43
CA GLU A 127 -8.69 16.42 9.43
C GLU A 127 -7.61 15.49 10.01
N GLY A 128 -6.49 16.05 10.44
CA GLY A 128 -5.43 15.33 11.12
C GLY A 128 -4.57 14.44 10.23
N THR A 129 -3.86 13.53 10.83
CA THR A 129 -2.89 12.65 10.17
C THR A 129 -3.51 11.29 9.81
N ALA A 130 -2.98 10.66 8.78
CA ALA A 130 -3.33 9.28 8.43
C ALA A 130 -2.97 8.32 9.57
N GLN A 131 -1.83 8.58 10.25
CA GLN A 131 -1.40 7.79 11.40
C GLN A 131 -2.43 7.82 12.54
N GLU A 132 -2.90 9.00 12.94
CA GLU A 132 -3.88 9.13 14.02
C GLU A 132 -5.21 8.48 13.65
N LEU A 133 -5.68 8.70 12.42
CA LEU A 133 -6.90 8.10 11.91
C LEU A 133 -6.81 6.57 11.96
N MET A 134 -5.75 5.98 11.41
CA MET A 134 -5.56 4.52 11.39
C MET A 134 -5.41 3.94 12.79
N LYS A 135 -4.69 4.59 13.70
CA LYS A 135 -4.58 4.17 15.11
C LYS A 135 -5.93 4.18 15.83
N THR A 136 -6.76 5.18 15.56
CA THR A 136 -8.08 5.31 16.20
C THR A 136 -9.03 4.20 15.80
N VAL A 137 -8.96 3.73 14.55
CA VAL A 137 -9.86 2.69 14.02
C VAL A 137 -9.24 1.29 13.96
N GLY A 138 -7.98 1.14 14.43
CA GLY A 138 -7.28 -0.14 14.40
C GLY A 138 -6.95 -0.64 12.99
N GLY A 139 -6.49 0.28 12.11
CA GLY A 139 -6.08 -0.02 10.73
C GLY A 139 -7.12 0.33 9.68
N GLY A 140 -8.29 -0.28 9.72
CA GLY A 140 -9.45 0.09 8.89
C GLY A 140 -9.56 -0.62 7.53
N ALA A 141 -8.73 -1.63 7.22
CA ALA A 141 -8.72 -2.29 5.92
C ALA A 141 -10.09 -2.88 5.52
N ARG A 142 -10.73 -3.60 6.45
CA ARG A 142 -12.08 -4.16 6.23
C ARG A 142 -13.12 -3.08 6.00
N ARG A 143 -13.03 -1.99 6.77
CA ARG A 143 -14.01 -0.90 6.69
C ARG A 143 -13.87 -0.12 5.39
N LEU A 144 -12.65 0.21 4.95
CA LEU A 144 -12.40 0.88 3.67
C LEU A 144 -12.92 0.07 2.49
N THR A 145 -12.65 -1.22 2.45
CA THR A 145 -13.22 -2.10 1.42
C THR A 145 -14.76 -2.07 1.44
N SER A 146 -15.37 -2.07 2.62
CA SER A 146 -16.82 -1.97 2.75
C SER A 146 -17.36 -0.61 2.27
N ILE A 147 -16.68 0.48 2.58
CA ILE A 147 -17.05 1.83 2.11
C ILE A 147 -16.97 1.88 0.58
N GLU A 148 -15.87 1.42 0.00
CA GLU A 148 -15.65 1.42 -1.45
C GLU A 148 -16.72 0.64 -2.21
N LEU A 149 -17.13 -0.54 -1.67
CA LEU A 149 -18.13 -1.38 -2.30
C LEU A 149 -19.58 -0.91 -2.13
N ASN A 150 -19.88 -0.15 -1.07
CA ASN A 150 -21.27 0.14 -0.68
C ASN A 150 -21.62 1.64 -0.73
N THR A 151 -20.70 2.53 -1.12
CA THR A 151 -20.98 3.96 -1.23
C THR A 151 -21.29 4.31 -2.68
N ASP A 152 -22.56 4.54 -2.98
CA ASP A 152 -23.01 5.00 -4.29
C ASP A 152 -22.45 6.40 -4.61
N GLY A 153 -21.95 6.58 -5.83
CA GLY A 153 -21.43 7.86 -6.28
C GLY A 153 -20.07 8.25 -5.67
N LEU A 154 -19.38 7.30 -5.04
CA LEU A 154 -18.02 7.52 -4.55
C LEU A 154 -17.09 7.88 -5.73
N ASN A 155 -16.46 9.05 -5.66
CA ASN A 155 -15.43 9.44 -6.62
C ASN A 155 -14.10 8.80 -6.23
N ALA A 156 -14.06 7.46 -6.22
CA ALA A 156 -12.84 6.72 -5.96
C ALA A 156 -11.87 6.89 -7.13
N MET A 157 -10.64 7.31 -6.85
CA MET A 157 -9.58 7.45 -7.84
C MET A 157 -8.40 6.58 -7.43
N THR A 158 -7.79 5.95 -8.42
CA THR A 158 -6.53 5.23 -8.21
C THR A 158 -5.36 6.20 -8.11
N VAL A 159 -4.21 5.72 -7.64
CA VAL A 159 -2.96 6.50 -7.62
C VAL A 159 -2.68 7.08 -9.01
N LEU A 160 -2.80 6.25 -10.06
CA LEU A 160 -2.52 6.68 -11.43
C LEU A 160 -3.53 7.73 -11.93
N ASP A 161 -4.83 7.54 -11.67
CA ASP A 161 -5.86 8.47 -12.08
C ASP A 161 -5.73 9.82 -11.35
N ALA A 162 -5.46 9.78 -10.05
CA ALA A 162 -5.25 10.98 -9.23
C ALA A 162 -4.03 11.78 -9.70
N LEU A 163 -2.92 11.12 -10.00
CA LEU A 163 -1.72 11.79 -10.53
C LEU A 163 -1.98 12.38 -11.92
N ALA A 164 -2.65 11.65 -12.81
CA ALA A 164 -3.00 12.16 -14.14
C ALA A 164 -3.93 13.37 -14.07
N GLU A 165 -4.86 13.41 -13.11
CA GLU A 165 -5.73 14.56 -12.90
C GLU A 165 -4.95 15.76 -12.34
N LEU A 166 -4.02 15.55 -11.41
CA LEU A 166 -3.12 16.58 -10.89
C LEU A 166 -2.24 17.19 -11.99
N GLU A 167 -1.65 16.35 -12.84
CA GLU A 167 -0.85 16.82 -13.98
C GLU A 167 -1.66 17.72 -14.92
N ARG A 168 -2.93 17.40 -15.12
CA ARG A 168 -3.79 18.11 -16.06
C ARG A 168 -4.38 19.40 -15.50
N THR A 169 -4.72 19.44 -14.19
CA THR A 169 -5.56 20.50 -13.61
C THR A 169 -4.97 21.18 -12.39
N HIS A 170 -3.83 20.70 -11.88
CA HIS A 170 -3.21 21.11 -10.63
C HIS A 170 -4.13 21.00 -9.40
N GLN A 171 -5.18 20.21 -9.52
CA GLN A 171 -6.10 19.92 -8.43
C GLN A 171 -6.75 18.56 -8.62
N VAL A 172 -7.17 17.92 -7.53
CA VAL A 172 -7.89 16.65 -7.57
C VAL A 172 -8.92 16.59 -6.45
N ALA A 173 -10.08 16.02 -6.76
CA ALA A 173 -11.15 15.81 -5.79
C ALA A 173 -11.16 14.32 -5.39
N LEU A 174 -10.81 14.02 -4.14
CA LEU A 174 -10.71 12.68 -3.60
C LEU A 174 -11.70 12.45 -2.46
N PRO A 175 -12.15 11.20 -2.24
CA PRO A 175 -13.02 10.89 -1.11
C PRO A 175 -12.31 11.18 0.21
N ALA A 176 -13.05 11.79 1.14
CA ALA A 176 -12.54 12.20 2.43
C ALA A 176 -13.03 11.26 3.53
N LEU A 177 -12.10 10.87 4.40
CA LEU A 177 -12.33 10.00 5.55
C LEU A 177 -12.34 10.81 6.85
N ALA A 178 -13.22 10.45 7.75
CA ALA A 178 -13.22 10.89 9.14
C ALA A 178 -13.58 9.74 10.07
N VAL A 179 -13.33 9.94 11.37
CA VAL A 179 -13.82 9.03 12.40
C VAL A 179 -15.09 9.64 13.00
N GLU A 180 -16.22 9.00 12.79
CA GLU A 180 -17.51 9.37 13.36
C GLU A 180 -17.98 8.27 14.31
N GLU A 181 -18.29 8.61 15.55
CA GLU A 181 -18.71 7.65 16.59
C GLU A 181 -17.76 6.44 16.76
N GLY A 182 -16.45 6.66 16.58
CA GLY A 182 -15.41 5.63 16.68
C GLY A 182 -15.32 4.71 15.46
N ARG A 183 -15.96 5.07 14.34
CA ARG A 183 -15.94 4.30 13.09
C ARG A 183 -15.37 5.15 11.94
N LEU A 184 -14.67 4.48 11.05
CA LEU A 184 -14.20 5.10 9.82
C LEU A 184 -15.38 5.28 8.86
N GLU A 185 -15.62 6.51 8.42
CA GLU A 185 -16.70 6.86 7.50
C GLU A 185 -16.15 7.72 6.35
N CYS A 186 -16.75 7.58 5.16
CA CYS A 186 -16.54 8.50 4.06
C CYS A 186 -17.50 9.68 4.24
N VAL A 187 -16.95 10.87 4.47
CA VAL A 187 -17.72 12.09 4.79
C VAL A 187 -17.85 13.04 3.60
N GLY A 188 -17.69 12.52 2.40
CA GLY A 188 -17.81 13.26 1.15
C GLY A 188 -16.51 13.35 0.38
N THR A 189 -16.32 14.46 -0.35
CA THR A 189 -15.16 14.67 -1.21
C THR A 189 -14.40 15.90 -0.76
N LYS A 190 -13.07 15.83 -0.71
CA LYS A 190 -12.18 16.96 -0.42
C LYS A 190 -11.39 17.32 -1.68
N LEU A 191 -11.38 18.61 -2.01
CA LEU A 191 -10.57 19.13 -3.11
C LEU A 191 -9.18 19.45 -2.59
N TRP A 192 -8.19 18.78 -3.16
CA TRP A 192 -6.79 19.13 -2.96
C TRP A 192 -6.31 20.01 -4.13
N LYS A 193 -5.48 21.00 -3.84
CA LYS A 193 -4.90 21.92 -4.83
C LYS A 193 -3.42 22.05 -4.60
N GLU A 194 -2.66 22.08 -5.68
CA GLU A 194 -1.23 22.34 -5.65
C GLU A 194 -0.97 23.80 -5.26
N GLU A 195 -0.10 24.02 -4.29
CA GLU A 195 0.25 25.37 -3.86
C GLU A 195 1.14 26.03 -4.91
N GLY A 196 0.71 27.18 -5.43
CA GLY A 196 1.51 27.98 -6.37
C GLY A 196 1.26 27.71 -7.86
N ALA A 197 0.22 26.96 -8.20
CA ALA A 197 -0.21 26.75 -9.59
C ALA A 197 -1.14 27.87 -10.07
#